data_59660884852f47954802097141d77ba4
#
_entry.id   59660884852f47954802097141d77ba4
#
_cell.length_a   1.000
_cell.length_b   1.000
_cell.length_c   1.000
_cell.angle_alpha   90.00
_cell.angle_beta   90.00
_cell.angle_gamma   90.00
#
_symmetry.space_group_name_H-M   'P 1'
#
loop_
_entity.id
_entity.type
_entity.pdbx_description
1 polymer ?
#
loop_
_entity_poly.entity_id
_entity_poly.type
_entity_poly.pdbx_seq_one_letter_code
_entity_poly.pdbx_strand_id
1 'polypeptide(L)'
;MPPSKTPRNPKIRASNAPAARGGSTPSAGNSANKRSRALEKTASPKTRFRPTKKSQKLLAVTAVLLGGALLVIGILVGFLDGYGQKNRARKSDAIVVLGACVRPDGKAGQGLKLRVLHAIRLYKKGFARKIIMTGGVGDNPPSEAKVAADLAVQNGVPREDILEENKSTSTWENAAYASAICKKRKWKSVLIVSDPFHLWRAQKNFQKCGMRASVSPVAVEQWKLQPARRLFWTTREAILSVRDWCLRRV
;
A
#
# COMPACT_ATOMS: atom_id res chain seq x y z
N MET A 1 -45.06 2.56 -22.43
CA MET A 1 -45.25 3.93 -21.93
C MET A 1 -43.91 4.65 -21.91
N PRO A 2 -43.87 5.92 -22.29
CA PRO A 2 -42.86 6.46 -23.18
C PRO A 2 -41.69 7.15 -22.46
N PRO A 3 -40.61 7.52 -23.19
CA PRO A 3 -39.42 8.18 -22.66
C PRO A 3 -39.61 9.72 -22.63
N SER A 4 -39.03 10.39 -21.64
CA SER A 4 -39.00 11.85 -21.54
C SER A 4 -37.55 12.36 -21.69
N LYS A 5 -37.28 12.97 -22.76
CA LYS A 5 -36.98 14.39 -23.14
C LYS A 5 -35.79 15.04 -22.42
N THR A 6 -34.73 15.21 -23.18
CA THR A 6 -33.67 16.20 -23.06
C THR A 6 -34.13 17.61 -23.34
N PRO A 7 -33.60 18.68 -22.73
CA PRO A 7 -33.72 20.04 -23.23
C PRO A 7 -32.47 20.54 -23.97
N ARG A 8 -32.74 21.22 -25.03
CA ARG A 8 -31.84 21.88 -26.00
C ARG A 8 -31.26 23.19 -25.46
N ASN A 9 -30.06 23.48 -25.94
CA ASN A 9 -29.32 24.73 -25.79
C ASN A 9 -29.77 25.77 -26.87
N PRO A 10 -29.98 27.04 -26.55
CA PRO A 10 -30.21 28.06 -27.57
C PRO A 10 -28.95 28.83 -27.96
N LYS A 11 -28.74 28.95 -29.25
CA LYS A 11 -27.79 29.80 -29.97
C LYS A 11 -28.09 31.28 -29.74
N ILE A 12 -27.10 32.12 -29.61
CA ILE A 12 -27.17 33.57 -29.71
C ILE A 12 -26.37 34.04 -30.90
N ARG A 13 -27.01 34.91 -31.60
CA ARG A 13 -26.88 35.47 -32.94
C ARG A 13 -25.86 36.62 -33.00
N ALA A 14 -25.13 36.68 -34.07
CA ALA A 14 -24.31 37.83 -34.49
C ALA A 14 -25.17 39.01 -34.96
N SER A 15 -24.74 40.25 -34.74
CA SER A 15 -25.23 41.43 -35.46
C SER A 15 -24.10 42.39 -35.80
N ASN A 16 -24.19 42.87 -37.01
CA ASN A 16 -23.29 43.64 -37.85
C ASN A 16 -23.06 45.10 -37.41
N ALA A 17 -21.99 45.62 -38.00
CA ALA A 17 -21.46 46.97 -38.04
C ALA A 17 -22.45 48.06 -38.45
N PRO A 18 -22.05 49.38 -38.43
CA PRO A 18 -21.33 49.92 -39.57
C PRO A 18 -20.24 51.02 -39.29
N ALA A 19 -19.51 51.32 -40.37
CA ALA A 19 -18.41 52.26 -40.48
C ALA A 19 -18.87 53.74 -40.63
N ALA A 20 -17.99 54.66 -40.19
CA ALA A 20 -17.87 56.03 -40.78
C ALA A 20 -16.51 56.66 -40.39
N ARG A 21 -15.75 56.87 -41.37
CA ARG A 21 -14.98 58.06 -41.86
C ARG A 21 -14.33 59.06 -40.89
N GLY A 22 -13.04 59.20 -41.03
CA GLY A 22 -12.33 60.37 -41.59
C GLY A 22 -11.85 61.42 -40.61
N GLY A 23 -10.56 61.70 -40.58
CA GLY A 23 -10.00 62.84 -39.88
C GLY A 23 -8.46 62.77 -39.81
N SER A 24 -7.86 63.59 -40.60
CA SER A 24 -6.45 63.99 -40.82
C SER A 24 -5.51 64.01 -39.60
N THR A 25 -4.25 63.71 -39.92
CA THR A 25 -3.01 63.89 -39.16
C THR A 25 -2.76 65.31 -38.63
N PRO A 26 -1.97 65.48 -37.55
CA PRO A 26 -0.58 65.82 -37.78
C PRO A 26 0.47 65.09 -36.93
N SER A 27 1.62 65.03 -37.57
CA SER A 27 2.95 64.68 -37.07
C SER A 27 3.27 65.19 -35.69
N ALA A 28 3.67 64.27 -34.80
CA ALA A 28 4.47 64.63 -33.63
C ALA A 28 5.52 63.51 -33.43
N GLY A 29 6.66 63.82 -34.01
CA GLY A 29 7.84 62.98 -33.88
C GLY A 29 8.46 63.03 -32.50
N ASN A 30 9.17 61.98 -32.17
CA ASN A 30 10.38 62.01 -31.35
C ASN A 30 10.29 62.00 -29.83
N SER A 31 9.21 61.64 -29.21
CA SER A 31 9.26 61.43 -27.73
C SER A 31 9.13 59.96 -27.26
N ALA A 32 8.78 59.01 -28.19
CA ALA A 32 8.60 57.60 -27.83
C ALA A 32 9.93 56.85 -27.63
N ASN A 33 11.01 57.30 -28.22
CA ASN A 33 12.32 56.60 -28.18
C ASN A 33 13.18 56.90 -26.92
N LYS A 34 12.79 57.87 -26.10
CA LYS A 34 13.46 58.10 -24.78
C LYS A 34 12.81 57.33 -23.64
N ARG A 35 11.52 56.99 -23.74
CA ARG A 35 10.84 56.21 -22.67
C ARG A 35 11.11 54.72 -22.76
N SER A 36 11.31 54.13 -23.94
CA SER A 36 11.68 52.72 -24.10
C SER A 36 13.09 52.42 -23.60
N ARG A 37 14.03 53.35 -23.71
CA ARG A 37 15.39 53.20 -23.16
C ARG A 37 15.49 53.37 -21.64
N ALA A 38 14.52 54.01 -20.99
CA ALA A 38 14.48 54.17 -19.54
C ALA A 38 13.90 52.96 -18.81
N LEU A 39 13.05 52.17 -19.50
CA LEU A 39 12.44 50.95 -18.94
C LEU A 39 13.33 49.69 -19.02
N GLU A 40 14.36 49.75 -19.85
CA GLU A 40 15.31 48.62 -20.01
C GLU A 40 16.43 48.60 -18.96
N LYS A 41 16.56 49.68 -18.15
CA LYS A 41 17.61 49.80 -17.12
C LYS A 41 17.19 49.34 -15.71
N THR A 42 15.95 48.87 -15.52
CA THR A 42 15.47 48.34 -14.22
C THR A 42 15.33 46.82 -14.16
N ALA A 43 15.98 46.09 -15.07
CA ALA A 43 16.19 44.67 -14.86
C ALA A 43 17.13 44.48 -13.67
N SER A 44 16.53 44.24 -12.51
CA SER A 44 17.25 43.83 -11.29
C SER A 44 18.21 42.70 -11.64
N PRO A 45 19.51 42.81 -11.28
CA PRO A 45 20.43 41.70 -11.54
C PRO A 45 19.89 40.48 -10.82
N LYS A 46 19.52 39.43 -11.58
CA LYS A 46 19.20 38.13 -11.02
C LYS A 46 20.46 37.70 -10.28
N THR A 47 20.49 37.90 -8.95
CA THR A 47 21.55 37.41 -8.09
C THR A 47 21.62 35.90 -8.24
N ARG A 48 22.56 35.45 -9.07
CA ARG A 48 22.87 34.03 -9.21
C ARG A 48 23.45 33.59 -7.87
N PHE A 49 22.61 32.98 -7.03
CA PHE A 49 23.04 32.39 -5.77
C PHE A 49 24.14 31.35 -6.08
N ARG A 50 25.40 31.69 -5.83
CA ARG A 50 26.53 30.75 -5.93
C ARG A 50 26.68 30.09 -4.57
N PRO A 51 26.43 28.78 -4.44
CA PRO A 51 26.58 28.09 -3.15
C PRO A 51 28.04 28.17 -2.69
N THR A 52 28.25 28.43 -1.40
CA THR A 52 29.58 28.45 -0.79
C THR A 52 30.21 27.06 -0.79
N LYS A 53 31.54 26.95 -0.73
CA LYS A 53 32.25 25.64 -0.65
C LYS A 53 31.71 24.76 0.50
N LYS A 54 31.29 25.38 1.62
CA LYS A 54 30.72 24.70 2.77
C LYS A 54 29.33 24.12 2.46
N SER A 55 28.47 24.88 1.78
CA SER A 55 27.14 24.39 1.36
C SER A 55 27.23 23.32 0.29
N GLN A 56 28.22 23.40 -0.61
CA GLN A 56 28.46 22.32 -1.62
C GLN A 56 28.90 21.02 -0.97
N LYS A 57 29.80 21.06 0.04
CA LYS A 57 30.18 19.86 0.80
C LYS A 57 29.00 19.27 1.56
N LEU A 58 28.19 20.09 2.20
CA LEU A 58 27.00 19.63 2.89
C LEU A 58 26.01 18.97 1.93
N LEU A 59 25.74 19.59 0.78
CA LEU A 59 24.89 19.01 -0.26
C LEU A 59 25.42 17.65 -0.76
N ALA A 60 26.75 17.55 -1.00
CA ALA A 60 27.35 16.29 -1.43
C ALA A 60 27.21 15.20 -0.37
N VAL A 61 27.47 15.49 0.89
CA VAL A 61 27.28 14.52 1.99
C VAL A 61 25.81 14.10 2.10
N THR A 62 24.88 15.04 2.03
CA THR A 62 23.45 14.75 2.07
C THR A 62 23.03 13.87 0.88
N ALA A 63 23.53 14.16 -0.33
CA ALA A 63 23.26 13.35 -1.52
C ALA A 63 23.79 11.92 -1.38
N VAL A 64 25.00 11.73 -0.84
CA VAL A 64 25.59 10.41 -0.59
C VAL A 64 24.75 9.63 0.44
N LEU A 65 24.34 10.27 1.54
CA LEU A 65 23.51 9.62 2.56
C LEU A 65 22.13 9.23 2.02
N LEU A 66 21.48 10.11 1.25
CA LEU A 66 20.21 9.81 0.60
C LEU A 66 20.36 8.69 -0.42
N GLY A 67 21.40 8.72 -1.26
CA GLY A 67 21.69 7.67 -2.21
C GLY A 67 21.92 6.32 -1.53
N GLY A 68 22.68 6.30 -0.44
CA GLY A 68 22.89 5.10 0.37
C GLY A 68 21.59 4.56 0.98
N ALA A 69 20.76 5.44 1.53
CA ALA A 69 19.45 5.04 2.08
C ALA A 69 18.52 4.44 1.01
N LEU A 70 18.47 5.07 -0.18
CA LEU A 70 17.68 4.56 -1.30
C LEU A 70 18.19 3.19 -1.79
N LEU A 71 19.51 3.01 -1.84
CA LEU A 71 20.11 1.72 -2.21
C LEU A 71 19.71 0.62 -1.20
N VAL A 72 19.80 0.89 0.09
CA VAL A 72 19.42 -0.06 1.14
C VAL A 72 17.94 -0.41 1.05
N ILE A 73 17.07 0.58 0.84
CA ILE A 73 15.63 0.33 0.62
C ILE A 73 15.40 -0.53 -0.62
N GLY A 74 16.09 -0.23 -1.73
CA GLY A 74 16.00 -1.01 -2.98
C GLY A 74 16.40 -2.48 -2.78
N ILE A 75 17.50 -2.73 -2.08
CA ILE A 75 17.95 -4.10 -1.73
C ILE A 75 16.91 -4.80 -0.87
N LEU A 76 16.36 -4.13 0.15
CA LEU A 76 15.34 -4.71 1.03
C LEU A 76 14.05 -5.01 0.27
N VAL A 77 13.61 -4.13 -0.63
CA VAL A 77 12.44 -4.35 -1.51
C VAL A 77 12.67 -5.60 -2.38
N GLY A 78 13.82 -5.70 -3.03
CA GLY A 78 14.17 -6.87 -3.86
C GLY A 78 14.19 -8.17 -3.05
N PHE A 79 14.75 -8.13 -1.84
CA PHE A 79 14.76 -9.27 -0.92
C PHE A 79 13.34 -9.69 -0.50
N LEU A 80 12.51 -8.76 -0.03
CA LEU A 80 11.14 -9.04 0.42
C LEU A 80 10.27 -9.58 -0.70
N ASP A 81 10.42 -9.02 -1.88
CA ASP A 81 9.69 -9.47 -3.06
C ASP A 81 10.08 -10.89 -3.47
N GLY A 82 11.36 -11.17 -3.58
CA GLY A 82 11.87 -12.53 -3.86
C GLY A 82 11.51 -13.53 -2.76
N TYR A 83 11.51 -13.08 -1.50
CA TYR A 83 11.07 -13.89 -0.37
C TYR A 83 9.61 -14.29 -0.48
N GLY A 84 8.73 -13.32 -0.76
CA GLY A 84 7.29 -13.51 -0.80
C GLY A 84 6.81 -14.43 -1.94
N GLN A 85 7.57 -14.54 -3.03
CA GLN A 85 7.17 -15.39 -4.16
C GLN A 85 7.39 -16.88 -3.93
N LYS A 86 8.21 -17.27 -2.95
CA LYS A 86 8.54 -18.67 -2.69
C LYS A 86 7.59 -19.29 -1.66
N ASN A 87 6.89 -20.35 -2.06
CA ASN A 87 6.11 -21.15 -1.13
C ASN A 87 7.06 -22.00 -0.25
N ARG A 88 6.96 -21.81 1.07
CA ARG A 88 7.74 -22.55 2.09
C ARG A 88 6.82 -23.26 3.08
N ALA A 89 5.64 -23.68 2.60
CA ALA A 89 4.67 -24.39 3.42
C ALA A 89 5.25 -25.67 4.00
N ARG A 90 5.02 -25.90 5.29
CA ARG A 90 5.36 -27.14 5.99
C ARG A 90 4.17 -27.56 6.85
N LYS A 91 3.99 -28.86 7.06
CA LYS A 91 3.00 -29.37 8.02
C LYS A 91 3.27 -28.73 9.38
N SER A 92 2.23 -28.24 10.02
CA SER A 92 2.29 -27.47 11.27
C SER A 92 1.11 -27.82 12.17
N ASP A 93 1.14 -27.38 13.42
CA ASP A 93 0.06 -27.64 14.38
C ASP A 93 -1.20 -26.85 14.01
N ALA A 94 -1.02 -25.63 13.47
CA ALA A 94 -2.11 -24.79 12.98
C ALA A 94 -1.74 -24.01 11.72
N ILE A 95 -2.72 -23.73 10.87
CA ILE A 95 -2.64 -22.70 9.83
C ILE A 95 -3.10 -21.39 10.46
N VAL A 96 -2.36 -20.30 10.25
CA VAL A 96 -2.74 -18.95 10.71
C VAL A 96 -3.01 -18.09 9.51
N VAL A 97 -4.23 -17.56 9.41
CA VAL A 97 -4.66 -16.64 8.36
C VAL A 97 -4.56 -15.23 8.91
N LEU A 98 -3.69 -14.41 8.32
CA LEU A 98 -3.60 -13.01 8.72
C LEU A 98 -4.79 -12.22 8.18
N GLY A 99 -5.32 -11.34 9.02
CA GLY A 99 -6.42 -10.46 8.70
C GLY A 99 -6.15 -9.53 7.52
N ALA A 100 -7.21 -9.08 6.89
CA ALA A 100 -7.22 -8.07 5.84
C ALA A 100 -8.60 -7.41 5.80
N CYS A 101 -8.70 -6.29 5.08
CA CYS A 101 -9.87 -5.43 5.02
C CYS A 101 -11.21 -6.18 4.91
N VAL A 102 -12.16 -5.79 5.76
CA VAL A 102 -13.59 -6.07 5.64
C VAL A 102 -14.24 -4.91 4.90
N ARG A 103 -15.14 -5.20 3.98
CA ARG A 103 -15.86 -4.20 3.18
C ARG A 103 -16.96 -3.53 4.00
N PRO A 104 -17.47 -2.36 3.57
CA PRO A 104 -18.58 -1.69 4.24
C PRO A 104 -19.87 -2.55 4.35
N ASP A 105 -20.05 -3.54 3.45
CA ASP A 105 -21.15 -4.49 3.49
C ASP A 105 -20.91 -5.67 4.46
N GLY A 106 -19.87 -5.61 5.29
CA GLY A 106 -19.51 -6.64 6.27
C GLY A 106 -18.90 -7.90 5.67
N LYS A 107 -18.66 -7.95 4.35
CA LYS A 107 -18.10 -9.12 3.67
C LYS A 107 -16.58 -9.04 3.54
N ALA A 108 -15.96 -10.20 3.33
CA ALA A 108 -14.52 -10.27 3.10
C ALA A 108 -14.10 -9.45 1.87
N GLY A 109 -13.13 -8.55 2.05
CA GLY A 109 -12.44 -7.92 0.94
C GLY A 109 -11.63 -8.97 0.13
N GLN A 110 -11.20 -8.59 -1.08
CA GLN A 110 -10.52 -9.51 -2.00
C GLN A 110 -9.29 -10.19 -1.36
N GLY A 111 -8.47 -9.44 -0.62
CA GLY A 111 -7.29 -9.97 0.07
C GLY A 111 -7.66 -11.02 1.11
N LEU A 112 -8.62 -10.71 1.98
CA LEU A 112 -9.09 -11.65 3.01
C LEU A 112 -9.68 -12.92 2.38
N LYS A 113 -10.53 -12.77 1.36
CA LYS A 113 -11.11 -13.89 0.63
C LYS A 113 -10.05 -14.83 0.05
N LEU A 114 -9.02 -14.30 -0.61
CA LEU A 114 -7.93 -15.08 -1.19
C LEU A 114 -7.14 -15.83 -0.13
N ARG A 115 -6.85 -15.19 1.02
CA ARG A 115 -6.14 -15.81 2.14
C ARG A 115 -6.94 -16.98 2.72
N VAL A 116 -8.22 -16.78 2.98
CA VAL A 116 -9.11 -17.81 3.54
C VAL A 116 -9.22 -18.99 2.58
N LEU A 117 -9.51 -18.76 1.30
CA LEU A 117 -9.61 -19.84 0.31
C LEU A 117 -8.29 -20.61 0.13
N HIS A 118 -7.14 -19.92 0.25
CA HIS A 118 -5.84 -20.58 0.22
C HIS A 118 -5.61 -21.45 1.47
N ALA A 119 -5.95 -20.95 2.64
CA ALA A 119 -5.85 -21.69 3.90
C ALA A 119 -6.74 -22.93 3.90
N ILE A 120 -7.96 -22.85 3.36
CA ILE A 120 -8.86 -24.00 3.18
C ILE A 120 -8.22 -25.06 2.28
N ARG A 121 -7.57 -24.68 1.18
CA ARG A 121 -6.84 -25.64 0.33
C ARG A 121 -5.71 -26.34 1.07
N LEU A 122 -4.96 -25.60 1.90
CA LEU A 122 -3.88 -26.16 2.73
C LEU A 122 -4.44 -27.09 3.82
N TYR A 123 -5.54 -26.72 4.45
CA TYR A 123 -6.24 -27.51 5.44
C TYR A 123 -6.70 -28.84 4.82
N LYS A 124 -7.42 -28.81 3.68
CA LYS A 124 -7.86 -30.01 2.94
C LYS A 124 -6.70 -30.90 2.47
N LYS A 125 -5.50 -30.32 2.24
CA LYS A 125 -4.26 -31.05 1.94
C LYS A 125 -3.55 -31.59 3.18
N GLY A 126 -4.09 -31.40 4.39
CA GLY A 126 -3.54 -31.93 5.63
C GLY A 126 -2.28 -31.22 6.14
N PHE A 127 -2.08 -29.93 5.79
CA PHE A 127 -0.96 -29.16 6.34
C PHE A 127 -1.14 -28.86 7.83
N ALA A 128 -2.38 -28.75 8.31
CA ALA A 128 -2.72 -28.70 9.74
C ALA A 128 -4.19 -29.14 9.92
N ARG A 129 -4.54 -29.48 11.17
CA ARG A 129 -5.91 -29.86 11.56
C ARG A 129 -6.74 -28.70 12.11
N LYS A 130 -6.13 -27.57 12.37
CA LYS A 130 -6.78 -26.37 12.93
C LYS A 130 -6.36 -25.12 12.16
N ILE A 131 -7.28 -24.16 12.07
CA ILE A 131 -7.05 -22.88 11.44
C ILE A 131 -7.30 -21.79 12.49
N ILE A 132 -6.38 -20.83 12.63
CA ILE A 132 -6.56 -19.62 13.44
C ILE A 132 -6.80 -18.46 12.46
N MET A 133 -7.97 -17.86 12.53
CA MET A 133 -8.29 -16.62 11.84
C MET A 133 -7.94 -15.46 12.74
N THR A 134 -7.14 -14.49 12.24
CA THR A 134 -6.70 -13.34 13.03
C THR A 134 -7.16 -12.02 12.44
N GLY A 135 -7.33 -11.02 13.28
CA GLY A 135 -7.70 -9.66 12.93
C GLY A 135 -8.93 -9.16 13.68
N GLY A 136 -8.75 -8.03 14.37
CA GLY A 136 -9.83 -7.35 15.07
C GLY A 136 -10.78 -6.62 14.13
N VAL A 137 -11.52 -5.67 14.65
CA VAL A 137 -12.35 -4.76 13.86
C VAL A 137 -11.45 -3.67 13.29
N GLY A 138 -11.37 -3.61 11.95
CA GLY A 138 -10.69 -2.55 11.22
C GLY A 138 -11.64 -1.38 10.92
N ASP A 139 -11.61 -0.88 9.68
CA ASP A 139 -12.46 0.24 9.26
C ASP A 139 -13.96 -0.11 9.27
N ASN A 140 -14.30 -1.38 9.10
CA ASN A 140 -15.70 -1.84 9.03
C ASN A 140 -15.90 -3.08 9.91
N PRO A 141 -16.99 -3.14 10.73
CA PRO A 141 -17.40 -4.35 11.42
C PRO A 141 -18.00 -5.38 10.44
N PRO A 142 -18.05 -6.67 10.85
CA PRO A 142 -17.48 -7.25 12.06
C PRO A 142 -15.95 -7.43 11.98
N SER A 143 -15.34 -8.12 12.98
CA SER A 143 -13.89 -8.37 12.96
C SER A 143 -13.45 -9.18 11.73
N GLU A 144 -12.22 -8.94 11.27
CA GLU A 144 -11.63 -9.65 10.14
C GLU A 144 -11.59 -11.17 10.39
N ALA A 145 -11.27 -11.58 11.63
CA ALA A 145 -11.25 -12.99 12.03
C ALA A 145 -12.64 -13.62 11.96
N LYS A 146 -13.69 -12.93 12.40
CA LYS A 146 -15.07 -13.41 12.31
C LYS A 146 -15.50 -13.63 10.87
N VAL A 147 -15.29 -12.63 10.01
CA VAL A 147 -15.61 -12.73 8.57
C VAL A 147 -14.84 -13.87 7.89
N ALA A 148 -13.56 -14.03 8.25
CA ALA A 148 -12.72 -15.12 7.74
C ALA A 148 -13.22 -16.50 8.19
N ALA A 149 -13.65 -16.62 9.46
CA ALA A 149 -14.19 -17.86 10.02
C ALA A 149 -15.50 -18.23 9.34
N ASP A 150 -16.43 -17.30 9.20
CA ASP A 150 -17.70 -17.54 8.54
C ASP A 150 -17.51 -17.97 7.08
N LEU A 151 -16.59 -17.31 6.37
CA LEU A 151 -16.25 -17.71 5.01
C LEU A 151 -15.64 -19.12 4.93
N ALA A 152 -14.84 -19.53 5.92
CA ALA A 152 -14.25 -20.86 5.95
C ALA A 152 -15.32 -21.93 6.23
N VAL A 153 -16.24 -21.69 7.14
CA VAL A 153 -17.38 -22.57 7.42
C VAL A 153 -18.25 -22.75 6.17
N GLN A 154 -18.59 -21.66 5.48
CA GLN A 154 -19.35 -21.69 4.22
C GLN A 154 -18.66 -22.49 3.13
N ASN A 155 -17.33 -22.68 3.21
CA ASN A 155 -16.53 -23.46 2.26
C ASN A 155 -16.15 -24.86 2.79
N GLY A 156 -16.86 -25.33 3.82
CA GLY A 156 -16.81 -26.71 4.30
C GLY A 156 -15.68 -27.01 5.28
N VAL A 157 -15.16 -26.02 6.01
CA VAL A 157 -14.29 -26.27 7.17
C VAL A 157 -15.18 -26.39 8.40
N PRO A 158 -15.08 -27.49 9.18
CA PRO A 158 -15.83 -27.64 10.43
C PRO A 158 -15.58 -26.49 11.38
N ARG A 159 -16.63 -25.99 12.04
CA ARG A 159 -16.51 -24.83 12.95
C ARG A 159 -15.57 -25.11 14.13
N GLU A 160 -15.55 -26.33 14.62
CA GLU A 160 -14.67 -26.80 15.70
C GLU A 160 -13.19 -26.80 15.31
N ASP A 161 -12.86 -26.73 14.01
CA ASP A 161 -11.49 -26.65 13.53
C ASP A 161 -11.01 -25.20 13.34
N ILE A 162 -11.89 -24.24 13.56
CA ILE A 162 -11.59 -22.81 13.39
C ILE A 162 -11.52 -22.13 14.75
N LEU A 163 -10.45 -21.35 14.94
CA LEU A 163 -10.21 -20.50 16.10
C LEU A 163 -10.19 -19.05 15.63
N GLU A 164 -10.81 -18.17 16.39
CA GLU A 164 -10.84 -16.74 16.09
C GLU A 164 -9.99 -15.96 17.08
N GLU A 165 -9.16 -15.06 16.55
CA GLU A 165 -8.45 -14.04 17.29
C GLU A 165 -8.96 -12.67 16.82
N ASN A 166 -9.83 -12.04 17.60
CA ASN A 166 -10.65 -10.88 17.21
C ASN A 166 -10.13 -9.55 17.78
N LYS A 167 -8.94 -9.52 18.39
CA LYS A 167 -8.47 -8.35 19.16
C LYS A 167 -7.33 -7.59 18.47
N SER A 168 -6.57 -8.26 17.61
CA SER A 168 -5.38 -7.70 17.01
C SER A 168 -5.69 -6.55 16.04
N THR A 169 -4.91 -5.48 16.13
CA THR A 169 -4.95 -4.30 15.26
C THR A 169 -3.68 -4.11 14.47
N SER A 170 -2.69 -4.97 14.68
CA SER A 170 -1.39 -4.91 14.00
C SER A 170 -0.84 -6.31 13.72
N THR A 171 0.13 -6.42 12.80
CA THR A 171 0.78 -7.69 12.49
C THR A 171 1.51 -8.28 13.68
N TRP A 172 2.07 -7.43 14.56
CA TRP A 172 2.68 -7.88 15.81
C TRP A 172 1.66 -8.52 16.73
N GLU A 173 0.52 -7.89 16.92
CA GLU A 173 -0.57 -8.41 17.76
C GLU A 173 -1.18 -9.68 17.18
N ASN A 174 -1.37 -9.77 15.85
CA ASN A 174 -1.75 -11.02 15.18
C ASN A 174 -0.82 -12.16 15.59
N ALA A 175 0.50 -11.93 15.56
CA ALA A 175 1.47 -12.93 15.93
C ALA A 175 1.44 -13.24 17.44
N ALA A 176 1.39 -12.22 18.29
CA ALA A 176 1.41 -12.38 19.74
C ALA A 176 0.17 -13.14 20.23
N TYR A 177 -1.03 -12.72 19.79
CA TYR A 177 -2.28 -13.32 20.25
C TYR A 177 -2.52 -14.71 19.68
N ALA A 178 -2.23 -14.93 18.38
CA ALA A 178 -2.28 -16.27 17.81
C ALA A 178 -1.26 -17.22 18.46
N SER A 179 -0.05 -16.73 18.78
CA SER A 179 0.94 -17.52 19.50
C SER A 179 0.50 -17.85 20.93
N ALA A 180 -0.21 -16.95 21.61
CA ALA A 180 -0.79 -17.22 22.92
C ALA A 180 -1.86 -18.34 22.85
N ILE A 181 -2.69 -18.33 21.79
CA ILE A 181 -3.64 -19.43 21.50
C ILE A 181 -2.87 -20.75 21.30
N CYS A 182 -1.81 -20.74 20.51
CA CYS A 182 -0.98 -21.93 20.26
C CYS A 182 -0.34 -22.45 21.54
N LYS A 183 0.25 -21.58 22.36
CA LYS A 183 0.91 -21.96 23.64
C LYS A 183 -0.07 -22.64 24.60
N LYS A 184 -1.28 -22.12 24.75
CA LYS A 184 -2.35 -22.74 25.56
C LYS A 184 -2.68 -24.17 25.12
N ARG A 185 -2.50 -24.49 23.83
CA ARG A 185 -2.72 -25.79 23.23
C ARG A 185 -1.47 -26.66 23.10
N LYS A 186 -0.34 -26.16 23.63
CA LYS A 186 0.99 -26.83 23.50
C LYS A 186 1.46 -26.98 22.05
N TRP A 187 0.95 -26.19 21.13
CA TRP A 187 1.38 -26.13 19.73
C TRP A 187 2.67 -25.33 19.62
N LYS A 188 3.60 -25.80 18.77
CA LYS A 188 4.93 -25.22 18.60
C LYS A 188 5.19 -24.67 17.19
N SER A 189 4.31 -25.01 16.24
CA SER A 189 4.53 -24.69 14.83
C SER A 189 3.28 -24.10 14.20
N VAL A 190 3.47 -23.12 13.29
CA VAL A 190 2.40 -22.48 12.53
C VAL A 190 2.76 -22.37 11.05
N LEU A 191 1.74 -22.50 10.20
CA LEU A 191 1.82 -22.18 8.77
C LEU A 191 1.05 -20.89 8.51
N ILE A 192 1.77 -19.82 8.21
CA ILE A 192 1.21 -18.48 8.00
C ILE A 192 0.76 -18.32 6.56
N VAL A 193 -0.48 -17.85 6.38
CA VAL A 193 -1.08 -17.54 5.08
C VAL A 193 -1.31 -16.03 4.99
N SER A 194 -0.69 -15.40 4.00
CA SER A 194 -0.84 -13.96 3.73
C SER A 194 -0.40 -13.60 2.31
N ASP A 195 -0.50 -12.31 1.97
CA ASP A 195 0.03 -11.80 0.71
C ASP A 195 1.56 -11.88 0.65
N PRO A 196 2.16 -12.06 -0.54
CA PRO A 196 3.60 -12.25 -0.70
C PRO A 196 4.46 -11.21 0.03
N PHE A 197 4.16 -9.92 -0.15
CA PHE A 197 4.92 -8.82 0.44
C PHE A 197 4.95 -8.84 1.98
N HIS A 198 3.94 -9.43 2.61
CA HIS A 198 3.72 -9.39 4.06
C HIS A 198 4.36 -10.54 4.83
N LEU A 199 4.69 -11.65 4.13
CA LEU A 199 5.06 -12.92 4.77
C LEU A 199 6.36 -12.87 5.57
N TRP A 200 7.39 -12.14 5.11
CA TRP A 200 8.66 -12.08 5.82
C TRP A 200 8.49 -11.44 7.21
N ARG A 201 7.84 -10.28 7.28
CA ARG A 201 7.59 -9.59 8.54
C ARG A 201 6.68 -10.40 9.47
N ALA A 202 5.63 -11.00 8.91
CA ALA A 202 4.76 -11.88 9.68
C ALA A 202 5.53 -13.06 10.28
N GLN A 203 6.34 -13.75 9.48
CA GLN A 203 7.14 -14.88 9.98
C GLN A 203 8.08 -14.47 11.10
N LYS A 204 8.77 -13.34 10.96
CA LYS A 204 9.67 -12.82 12.00
C LYS A 204 8.93 -12.54 13.30
N ASN A 205 7.75 -11.95 13.23
CA ASN A 205 6.92 -11.69 14.41
C ASN A 205 6.53 -13.00 15.13
N PHE A 206 6.08 -14.03 14.39
CA PHE A 206 5.76 -15.34 14.99
C PHE A 206 7.00 -16.02 15.57
N GLN A 207 8.16 -15.93 14.92
CA GLN A 207 9.42 -16.47 15.45
C GLN A 207 9.80 -15.79 16.76
N LYS A 208 9.68 -14.47 16.87
CA LYS A 208 9.91 -13.75 18.15
C LYS A 208 8.92 -14.12 19.24
N CYS A 209 7.69 -14.49 18.87
CA CYS A 209 6.72 -15.04 19.82
C CYS A 209 7.01 -16.51 20.21
N GLY A 210 8.13 -17.09 19.73
CA GLY A 210 8.58 -18.45 20.09
C GLY A 210 7.96 -19.56 19.24
N MET A 211 7.36 -19.24 18.08
CA MET A 211 6.76 -20.22 17.18
C MET A 211 7.72 -20.64 16.05
N ARG A 212 7.75 -21.91 15.71
CA ARG A 212 8.33 -22.38 14.45
C ARG A 212 7.37 -22.02 13.32
N ALA A 213 7.69 -20.99 12.54
CA ALA A 213 6.81 -20.42 11.55
C ALA A 213 7.25 -20.77 10.12
N SER A 214 6.38 -21.37 9.34
CA SER A 214 6.47 -21.53 7.89
C SER A 214 5.48 -20.62 7.19
N VAL A 215 5.64 -20.37 5.89
CA VAL A 215 4.83 -19.39 5.16
C VAL A 215 4.33 -19.95 3.84
N SER A 216 3.12 -19.55 3.47
CA SER A 216 2.50 -19.87 2.18
C SER A 216 1.85 -18.61 1.59
N PRO A 217 2.39 -18.09 0.46
CA PRO A 217 1.85 -16.92 -0.21
C PRO A 217 0.55 -17.21 -0.94
N VAL A 218 -0.36 -16.22 -0.96
CA VAL A 218 -1.57 -16.27 -1.78
C VAL A 218 -1.36 -15.58 -3.12
N ALA A 219 -2.04 -16.07 -4.16
CA ALA A 219 -2.18 -15.39 -5.46
C ALA A 219 -0.85 -14.91 -6.08
N VAL A 220 0.24 -15.68 -5.96
CA VAL A 220 1.59 -15.30 -6.43
C VAL A 220 1.57 -14.92 -7.91
N GLU A 221 0.87 -15.66 -8.75
CA GLU A 221 0.81 -15.38 -10.19
C GLU A 221 0.10 -14.05 -10.48
N GLN A 222 -1.02 -13.77 -9.81
CA GLN A 222 -1.71 -12.47 -9.94
C GLN A 222 -0.83 -11.32 -9.43
N TRP A 223 -0.02 -11.56 -8.39
CA TRP A 223 0.94 -10.61 -7.86
C TRP A 223 2.02 -10.25 -8.87
N LYS A 224 2.53 -11.24 -9.60
CA LYS A 224 3.53 -11.03 -10.66
C LYS A 224 3.02 -10.15 -11.80
N LEU A 225 1.72 -10.25 -12.14
CA LEU A 225 1.08 -9.49 -13.22
C LEU A 225 0.78 -8.01 -12.88
N GLN A 226 1.06 -7.56 -11.65
CA GLN A 226 0.77 -6.19 -11.20
C GLN A 226 2.02 -5.48 -10.66
N PRO A 227 3.01 -5.14 -11.53
CA PRO A 227 4.32 -4.66 -11.10
C PRO A 227 4.27 -3.37 -10.27
N ALA A 228 3.45 -2.40 -10.65
CA ALA A 228 3.32 -1.13 -9.90
C ALA A 228 2.74 -1.35 -8.50
N ARG A 229 1.66 -2.14 -8.39
CA ARG A 229 1.07 -2.50 -7.10
C ARG A 229 2.02 -3.31 -6.24
N ARG A 230 2.76 -4.23 -6.86
CA ARG A 230 3.78 -5.04 -6.21
C ARG A 230 4.88 -4.16 -5.62
N LEU A 231 5.44 -3.22 -6.41
CA LEU A 231 6.46 -2.28 -5.95
C LEU A 231 5.94 -1.44 -4.78
N PHE A 232 4.74 -0.87 -4.90
CA PHE A 232 4.13 -0.05 -3.84
C PHE A 232 4.02 -0.81 -2.51
N TRP A 233 3.38 -1.98 -2.51
CA TRP A 233 3.17 -2.74 -1.28
C TRP A 233 4.47 -3.29 -0.70
N THR A 234 5.42 -3.74 -1.54
CA THR A 234 6.70 -4.25 -1.06
C THR A 234 7.56 -3.13 -0.47
N THR A 235 7.55 -1.93 -1.06
CA THR A 235 8.22 -0.75 -0.51
C THR A 235 7.62 -0.35 0.84
N ARG A 236 6.29 -0.33 0.95
CA ARG A 236 5.62 -0.08 2.22
C ARG A 236 6.04 -1.10 3.30
N GLU A 237 6.09 -2.37 2.96
CA GLU A 237 6.55 -3.42 3.89
C GLU A 237 8.02 -3.31 4.25
N ALA A 238 8.88 -2.87 3.33
CA ALA A 238 10.28 -2.58 3.63
C ALA A 238 10.40 -1.50 4.71
N ILE A 239 9.68 -0.39 4.57
CA ILE A 239 9.65 0.69 5.55
C ILE A 239 9.12 0.20 6.91
N LEU A 240 8.01 -0.57 6.91
CA LEU A 240 7.44 -1.14 8.13
C LEU A 240 8.37 -2.15 8.80
N SER A 241 9.14 -2.90 8.02
CA SER A 241 10.13 -3.85 8.55
C SER A 241 11.30 -3.14 9.23
N VAL A 242 11.78 -2.03 8.66
CA VAL A 242 12.81 -1.17 9.31
C VAL A 242 12.26 -0.59 10.61
N ARG A 243 11.03 -0.06 10.60
CA ARG A 243 10.38 0.45 11.82
C ARG A 243 10.29 -0.63 12.90
N ASP A 244 9.80 -1.83 12.55
CA ASP A 244 9.62 -2.93 13.49
C ASP A 244 10.97 -3.45 14.02
N TRP A 245 12.04 -3.38 13.21
CA TRP A 245 13.40 -3.65 13.65
C TRP A 245 13.88 -2.61 14.67
N CYS A 246 13.71 -1.32 14.40
CA CYS A 246 14.03 -0.25 15.36
C CYS A 246 13.26 -0.40 16.68
N LEU A 247 12.00 -0.85 16.62
CA LEU A 247 11.18 -1.13 17.80
C LEU A 247 11.47 -2.52 18.42
N ARG A 248 12.51 -3.23 17.96
CA ARG A 248 12.86 -4.58 18.36
C ARG A 248 11.72 -5.60 18.25
N ARG A 249 10.82 -5.42 17.26
CA ARG A 249 9.69 -6.33 16.99
C ARG A 249 9.97 -7.36 15.88
N VAL A 250 11.05 -7.21 15.13
CA VAL A 250 11.54 -8.15 14.10
C VAL A 250 13.06 -8.34 14.21
#